data_d9f2072d3f9d76bd96d039a0149ca8ef
#
_entry.id   d9f2072d3f9d76bd96d039a0149ca8ef
#
_cell.length_a   1.000
_cell.length_b   1.000
_cell.length_c   1.000
_cell.angle_alpha   90.00
_cell.angle_beta   90.00
_cell.angle_gamma   90.00
#
_symmetry.space_group_name_H-M   'P 1'
#
loop_
_entity.id
_entity.type
_entity.pdbx_description
1 polymer ?
#
loop_
_entity_poly.entity_id
_entity_poly.type
_entity_poly.pdbx_seq_one_letter_code
_entity_poly.pdbx_strand_id
1 'polypeptide(L)'
;MSMIKNYLVSAWRNMMRSKLYTVINVFCLTVGISSAILTALYLNHELSYDRHHEHQDRIYRIDGVYHVGGNTSHMAITAFALGPALKLEYSEIQEYVRISPIPDMLIQIEDREFLEQGLAFADSTIFDVFTHEFVYGRAMGSLSEPNTAVLTRSLADKFFGDVDPTGSTFDANGQTFLVKAVIEDLPDNSHIRFDGLLSIRSGGNQDAIYSVEPRLFWSISMNYTY
;
A
#
# COMPACT_ATOMS: atom_id res chain seq x y z
N MET A 1 13.68 -54.66 -17.91
CA MET A 1 13.93 -53.38 -18.58
C MET A 1 13.18 -53.38 -19.91
N SER A 2 12.18 -52.77 -20.17
CA SER A 2 11.06 -52.20 -19.49
C SER A 2 10.05 -51.86 -20.57
N MET A 3 8.85 -52.30 -20.41
CA MET A 3 7.72 -51.98 -21.28
C MET A 3 7.66 -50.44 -21.53
N ILE A 4 7.96 -49.63 -20.49
CA ILE A 4 8.00 -48.18 -20.57
C ILE A 4 8.96 -47.68 -21.68
N LYS A 5 10.18 -48.25 -21.78
CA LYS A 5 11.13 -47.85 -22.83
C LYS A 5 10.58 -48.14 -24.24
N ASN A 6 9.89 -49.26 -24.42
CA ASN A 6 9.27 -49.59 -25.71
C ASN A 6 8.10 -48.65 -26.04
N TYR A 7 7.29 -48.28 -25.06
CA TYR A 7 6.22 -47.31 -25.25
C TYR A 7 6.78 -45.94 -25.65
N LEU A 8 7.81 -45.44 -24.97
CA LEU A 8 8.47 -44.19 -25.30
C LEU A 8 9.06 -44.17 -26.72
N VAL A 9 9.76 -45.24 -27.10
CA VAL A 9 10.33 -45.39 -28.46
C VAL A 9 9.24 -45.43 -29.53
N SER A 10 8.16 -46.18 -29.27
CA SER A 10 7.02 -46.26 -30.19
C SER A 10 6.29 -44.93 -30.32
N ALA A 11 6.09 -44.20 -29.20
CA ALA A 11 5.51 -42.85 -29.21
C ALA A 11 6.37 -41.87 -30.01
N TRP A 12 7.68 -41.87 -29.77
CA TRP A 12 8.63 -41.04 -30.53
C TRP A 12 8.57 -41.29 -32.03
N ARG A 13 8.61 -42.60 -32.45
CA ARG A 13 8.48 -42.99 -33.86
C ARG A 13 7.17 -42.47 -34.49
N ASN A 14 6.06 -42.60 -33.75
CA ASN A 14 4.76 -42.16 -34.24
C ASN A 14 4.72 -40.61 -34.42
N MET A 15 5.29 -39.87 -33.45
CA MET A 15 5.42 -38.43 -33.53
C MET A 15 6.25 -37.99 -34.75
N MET A 16 7.36 -38.66 -35.01
CA MET A 16 8.24 -38.37 -36.15
C MET A 16 7.62 -38.75 -37.49
N ARG A 17 6.69 -39.72 -37.50
CA ARG A 17 5.98 -40.13 -38.73
C ARG A 17 4.85 -39.18 -39.08
N SER A 18 4.20 -38.56 -38.10
CA SER A 18 3.04 -37.66 -38.28
C SER A 18 3.40 -36.21 -37.94
N LYS A 19 4.42 -35.66 -38.59
CA LYS A 19 5.02 -34.36 -38.22
C LYS A 19 4.03 -33.23 -38.09
N LEU A 20 3.08 -33.07 -39.02
CA LEU A 20 2.10 -31.97 -38.99
C LEU A 20 1.19 -32.08 -37.75
N TYR A 21 0.66 -33.26 -37.47
CA TYR A 21 -0.15 -33.49 -36.25
C TYR A 21 0.63 -33.23 -34.98
N THR A 22 1.89 -33.71 -34.96
CA THR A 22 2.78 -33.49 -33.81
C THR A 22 3.04 -32.03 -33.57
N VAL A 23 3.36 -31.23 -34.63
CA VAL A 23 3.59 -29.79 -34.51
C VAL A 23 2.34 -29.08 -34.01
N ILE A 24 1.17 -29.38 -34.58
CA ILE A 24 -0.09 -28.77 -34.15
C ILE A 24 -0.36 -29.09 -32.66
N ASN A 25 -0.24 -30.35 -32.27
CA ASN A 25 -0.50 -30.75 -30.88
C ASN A 25 0.48 -30.10 -29.90
N VAL A 26 1.79 -30.07 -30.23
CA VAL A 26 2.80 -29.42 -29.40
C VAL A 26 2.50 -27.93 -29.30
N PHE A 27 2.17 -27.27 -30.41
CA PHE A 27 1.82 -25.85 -30.41
C PHE A 27 0.60 -25.56 -29.53
N CYS A 28 -0.51 -26.31 -29.71
CA CYS A 28 -1.71 -26.17 -28.91
C CYS A 28 -1.43 -26.42 -27.42
N LEU A 29 -0.65 -27.45 -27.10
CA LEU A 29 -0.26 -27.77 -25.72
C LEU A 29 0.59 -26.67 -25.12
N THR A 30 1.56 -26.14 -25.87
CA THR A 30 2.41 -25.04 -25.43
C THR A 30 1.60 -23.78 -25.13
N VAL A 31 0.68 -23.40 -26.04
CA VAL A 31 -0.21 -22.25 -25.80
C VAL A 31 -1.09 -22.48 -24.58
N GLY A 32 -1.69 -23.67 -24.44
CA GLY A 32 -2.54 -24.01 -23.29
C GLY A 32 -1.79 -23.96 -21.96
N ILE A 33 -0.60 -24.57 -21.89
CA ILE A 33 0.23 -24.56 -20.68
C ILE A 33 0.71 -23.15 -20.36
N SER A 34 1.19 -22.41 -21.35
CA SER A 34 1.64 -21.03 -21.14
C SER A 34 0.53 -20.13 -20.60
N SER A 35 -0.68 -20.25 -21.18
CA SER A 35 -1.85 -19.51 -20.69
C SER A 35 -2.22 -19.90 -19.26
N ALA A 36 -2.20 -21.17 -18.93
CA ALA A 36 -2.49 -21.68 -17.57
C ALA A 36 -1.44 -21.16 -16.55
N ILE A 37 -0.15 -21.19 -16.90
CA ILE A 37 0.92 -20.69 -16.03
C ILE A 37 0.76 -19.17 -15.81
N LEU A 38 0.53 -18.39 -16.88
CA LEU A 38 0.34 -16.95 -16.77
C LEU A 38 -0.86 -16.62 -15.89
N THR A 39 -1.97 -17.33 -16.06
CA THR A 39 -3.16 -17.15 -15.22
C THR A 39 -2.88 -17.50 -13.76
N ALA A 40 -2.16 -18.60 -13.52
CA ALA A 40 -1.80 -19.00 -12.15
C ALA A 40 -0.86 -17.99 -11.48
N LEU A 41 0.11 -17.46 -12.21
CA LEU A 41 1.01 -16.39 -11.71
C LEU A 41 0.25 -15.11 -11.41
N TYR A 42 -0.65 -14.71 -12.31
CA TYR A 42 -1.51 -13.53 -12.10
C TYR A 42 -2.40 -13.70 -10.86
N LEU A 43 -3.09 -14.83 -10.74
CA LEU A 43 -3.94 -15.11 -9.58
C LEU A 43 -3.12 -15.15 -8.27
N ASN A 44 -1.94 -15.76 -8.29
CA ASN A 44 -1.08 -15.78 -7.11
C ASN A 44 -0.62 -14.37 -6.71
N HIS A 45 -0.30 -13.53 -7.68
CA HIS A 45 0.04 -12.13 -7.43
C HIS A 45 -1.15 -11.37 -6.84
N GLU A 46 -2.33 -11.46 -7.48
CA GLU A 46 -3.55 -10.79 -7.05
C GLU A 46 -3.99 -11.22 -5.64
N LEU A 47 -3.90 -12.52 -5.34
CA LEU A 47 -4.26 -13.05 -4.03
C LEU A 47 -3.19 -12.81 -2.95
N SER A 48 -2.04 -12.25 -3.30
CA SER A 48 -0.96 -11.95 -2.35
C SER A 48 -1.04 -10.54 -1.75
N TYR A 49 -1.97 -9.69 -2.25
CA TYR A 49 -2.10 -8.33 -1.77
C TYR A 49 -2.40 -8.27 -0.27
N ASP A 50 -1.71 -7.34 0.43
CA ASP A 50 -1.84 -7.01 1.85
C ASP A 50 -1.64 -8.19 2.84
N ARG A 51 -1.19 -9.36 2.36
CA ARG A 51 -0.97 -10.54 3.23
C ARG A 51 0.20 -10.38 4.21
N HIS A 52 0.99 -9.34 4.06
CA HIS A 52 2.11 -9.04 4.96
C HIS A 52 1.65 -8.37 6.27
N HIS A 53 0.40 -7.93 6.35
CA HIS A 53 -0.14 -7.36 7.58
C HIS A 53 -0.60 -8.45 8.55
N GLU A 54 -0.17 -8.37 9.81
CA GLU A 54 -0.49 -9.35 10.86
C GLU A 54 -2.00 -9.50 11.08
N HIS A 55 -2.74 -8.40 10.91
CA HIS A 55 -4.18 -8.34 11.16
C HIS A 55 -5.01 -8.22 9.88
N GLN A 56 -4.51 -8.71 8.73
CA GLN A 56 -5.16 -8.58 7.42
C GLN A 56 -6.64 -8.98 7.40
N ASP A 57 -7.02 -10.01 8.15
CA ASP A 57 -8.40 -10.55 8.18
C ASP A 57 -9.38 -9.63 8.93
N ARG A 58 -8.88 -8.61 9.64
CA ARG A 58 -9.65 -7.67 10.45
C ARG A 58 -9.49 -6.21 10.04
N ILE A 59 -8.79 -5.97 8.93
CA ILE A 59 -8.63 -4.64 8.36
C ILE A 59 -9.69 -4.42 7.29
N TYR A 60 -10.49 -3.39 7.45
CA TYR A 60 -11.54 -3.02 6.51
C TYR A 60 -11.34 -1.59 6.04
N ARG A 61 -11.53 -1.39 4.75
CA ARG A 61 -11.56 -0.06 4.14
C ARG A 61 -12.98 0.42 4.06
N ILE A 62 -13.23 1.68 4.40
CA ILE A 62 -14.53 2.32 4.25
C ILE A 62 -14.51 3.17 2.99
N ASP A 63 -15.48 2.91 2.12
CA ASP A 63 -15.74 3.67 0.91
C ASP A 63 -17.02 4.49 1.06
N GLY A 64 -17.07 5.67 0.43
CA GLY A 64 -18.25 6.50 0.39
C GLY A 64 -19.06 6.28 -0.88
N VAL A 65 -20.39 6.30 -0.76
CA VAL A 65 -21.31 6.34 -1.90
C VAL A 65 -21.85 7.75 -2.02
N TYR A 66 -21.53 8.40 -3.13
CA TYR A 66 -21.89 9.81 -3.37
C TYR A 66 -22.91 9.92 -4.49
N HIS A 67 -23.97 10.69 -4.24
CA HIS A 67 -25.01 11.00 -5.22
C HIS A 67 -24.85 12.45 -5.67
N VAL A 68 -24.31 12.65 -6.87
CA VAL A 68 -24.08 13.99 -7.43
C VAL A 68 -24.75 14.09 -8.80
N GLY A 69 -25.64 15.07 -8.97
CA GLY A 69 -26.29 15.33 -10.26
C GLY A 69 -27.09 14.16 -10.83
N GLY A 70 -27.67 13.29 -9.98
CA GLY A 70 -28.41 12.10 -10.40
C GLY A 70 -27.56 10.87 -10.68
N ASN A 71 -26.23 10.98 -10.61
CA ASN A 71 -25.30 9.86 -10.75
C ASN A 71 -24.86 9.36 -9.37
N THR A 72 -24.67 8.04 -9.24
CA THR A 72 -24.12 7.40 -8.06
C THR A 72 -22.67 7.03 -8.34
N SER A 73 -21.74 7.50 -7.50
CA SER A 73 -20.32 7.20 -7.57
C SER A 73 -19.86 6.56 -6.28
N HIS A 74 -19.14 5.44 -6.38
CA HIS A 74 -18.42 4.84 -5.28
C HIS A 74 -17.01 5.43 -5.25
N MET A 75 -16.63 6.02 -4.14
CA MET A 75 -15.32 6.64 -3.97
C MET A 75 -14.68 6.16 -2.68
N ALA A 76 -13.39 5.92 -2.74
CA ALA A 76 -12.58 5.58 -1.58
C ALA A 76 -12.27 6.81 -0.70
N ILE A 77 -13.28 7.65 -0.49
CA ILE A 77 -13.20 8.92 0.21
C ILE A 77 -14.30 8.93 1.23
N THR A 78 -13.97 9.35 2.45
CA THR A 78 -14.93 9.48 3.54
C THR A 78 -14.75 10.81 4.28
N ALA A 79 -15.75 11.20 5.06
CA ALA A 79 -15.61 12.37 5.91
C ALA A 79 -14.51 12.13 6.97
N PHE A 80 -13.69 13.15 7.21
CA PHE A 80 -12.55 13.06 8.14
C PHE A 80 -12.97 12.67 9.58
N ALA A 81 -14.16 13.11 10.01
CA ALA A 81 -14.71 12.80 11.35
C ALA A 81 -15.30 11.38 11.46
N LEU A 82 -15.42 10.64 10.35
CA LEU A 82 -16.11 9.35 10.34
C LEU A 82 -15.39 8.30 11.20
N GLY A 83 -14.06 8.19 11.09
CA GLY A 83 -13.27 7.24 11.86
C GLY A 83 -13.43 7.41 13.37
N PRO A 84 -13.17 8.62 13.93
CA PRO A 84 -13.43 8.90 15.34
C PRO A 84 -14.85 8.62 15.78
N ALA A 85 -15.84 9.03 14.97
CA ALA A 85 -17.25 8.83 15.30
C ALA A 85 -17.63 7.34 15.37
N LEU A 86 -17.19 6.55 14.40
CA LEU A 86 -17.46 5.12 14.36
C LEU A 86 -16.79 4.39 15.53
N LYS A 87 -15.55 4.71 15.87
CA LYS A 87 -14.87 4.12 17.04
C LYS A 87 -15.58 4.46 18.34
N LEU A 88 -16.20 5.65 18.45
CA LEU A 88 -16.95 6.06 19.63
C LEU A 88 -18.30 5.35 19.73
N GLU A 89 -18.94 5.08 18.59
CA GLU A 89 -20.30 4.51 18.53
C GLU A 89 -20.30 2.96 18.59
N TYR A 90 -19.27 2.32 17.99
CA TYR A 90 -19.19 0.87 17.84
C TYR A 90 -17.99 0.30 18.60
N SER A 91 -18.27 -0.48 19.65
CA SER A 91 -17.25 -1.10 20.50
C SER A 91 -16.42 -2.17 19.78
N GLU A 92 -16.93 -2.71 18.69
CA GLU A 92 -16.27 -3.70 17.82
C GLU A 92 -15.10 -3.10 17.06
N ILE A 93 -15.08 -1.78 16.87
CA ILE A 93 -13.99 -1.07 16.19
C ILE A 93 -12.87 -0.80 17.19
N GLN A 94 -11.80 -1.58 17.09
CA GLN A 94 -10.66 -1.45 17.98
C GLN A 94 -9.87 -0.19 17.69
N GLU A 95 -9.56 0.06 16.39
CA GLU A 95 -8.78 1.19 15.95
C GLU A 95 -9.22 1.66 14.57
N TYR A 96 -8.92 2.89 14.23
CA TYR A 96 -9.10 3.47 12.90
C TYR A 96 -7.84 4.21 12.47
N VAL A 97 -7.65 4.31 11.17
CA VAL A 97 -6.57 5.08 10.54
C VAL A 97 -7.14 5.91 9.42
N ARG A 98 -6.81 7.18 9.42
CA ARG A 98 -7.05 8.08 8.30
C ARG A 98 -5.73 8.27 7.56
N ILE A 99 -5.77 8.15 6.25
CA ILE A 99 -4.64 8.39 5.37
C ILE A 99 -5.11 9.40 4.32
N SER A 100 -4.40 10.50 4.20
CA SER A 100 -4.68 11.55 3.23
C SER A 100 -3.47 11.74 2.32
N PRO A 101 -3.48 11.17 1.12
CA PRO A 101 -2.41 11.40 0.15
C PRO A 101 -2.24 12.89 -0.13
N ILE A 102 -1.01 13.30 -0.26
CA ILE A 102 -0.63 14.67 -0.56
C ILE A 102 -0.26 14.72 -2.05
N PRO A 103 -0.78 15.68 -2.82
CA PRO A 103 -0.25 15.94 -4.15
C PRO A 103 1.24 16.30 -4.08
N ASP A 104 1.84 16.57 -5.21
CA ASP A 104 3.23 17.00 -5.29
C ASP A 104 3.57 18.01 -4.19
N MET A 105 4.61 17.70 -3.40
CA MET A 105 5.07 18.52 -2.29
C MET A 105 6.53 18.91 -2.51
N LEU A 106 6.81 20.20 -2.41
CA LEU A 106 8.18 20.70 -2.47
C LEU A 106 8.85 20.45 -1.11
N ILE A 107 9.92 19.68 -1.14
CA ILE A 107 10.76 19.35 0.02
C ILE A 107 12.08 20.07 -0.12
N GLN A 108 12.49 20.76 0.91
CA GLN A 108 13.78 21.44 0.99
C GLN A 108 14.62 20.87 2.13
N ILE A 109 15.85 20.49 1.81
CA ILE A 109 16.83 19.95 2.75
C ILE A 109 18.15 20.66 2.49
N GLU A 110 18.55 21.52 3.41
CA GLU A 110 19.70 22.40 3.20
C GLU A 110 19.55 23.25 1.91
N ASP A 111 20.47 23.11 0.96
CA ASP A 111 20.45 23.81 -0.34
C ASP A 111 19.82 22.95 -1.48
N ARG A 112 19.24 21.78 -1.15
CA ARG A 112 18.62 20.88 -2.12
C ARG A 112 17.11 20.96 -2.08
N GLU A 113 16.49 20.96 -3.25
CA GLU A 113 15.04 20.92 -3.41
C GLU A 113 14.61 19.66 -4.15
N PHE A 114 13.51 19.07 -3.69
CA PHE A 114 12.92 17.88 -4.28
C PHE A 114 11.42 18.11 -4.45
N LEU A 115 10.87 17.74 -5.59
CA LEU A 115 9.43 17.64 -5.77
C LEU A 115 9.05 16.17 -5.55
N GLU A 116 8.36 15.91 -4.43
CA GLU A 116 8.02 14.55 -3.99
C GLU A 116 6.55 14.26 -4.22
N GLN A 117 6.32 13.06 -4.71
CA GLN A 117 5.03 12.40 -4.78
C GLN A 117 5.05 11.23 -3.78
N GLY A 118 3.90 10.71 -3.40
CA GLY A 118 3.86 9.56 -2.48
C GLY A 118 3.94 9.92 -0.99
N LEU A 119 3.87 11.20 -0.64
CA LEU A 119 3.69 11.61 0.74
C LEU A 119 2.20 11.56 1.14
N ALA A 120 1.94 11.21 2.39
CA ALA A 120 0.59 11.22 2.94
C ALA A 120 0.57 11.71 4.39
N PHE A 121 -0.50 12.41 4.78
CA PHE A 121 -0.80 12.60 6.19
C PHE A 121 -1.46 11.32 6.74
N ALA A 122 -1.06 10.90 7.93
CA ALA A 122 -1.64 9.74 8.60
C ALA A 122 -1.82 9.95 10.09
N ASP A 123 -2.80 9.22 10.66
CA ASP A 123 -2.93 9.06 12.10
C ASP A 123 -1.76 8.26 12.67
N SER A 124 -1.39 8.53 13.93
CA SER A 124 -0.35 7.76 14.62
C SER A 124 -0.70 6.28 14.80
N THR A 125 -1.98 5.94 14.71
CA THR A 125 -2.52 4.58 14.81
C THR A 125 -2.23 3.71 13.58
N ILE A 126 -1.63 4.27 12.53
CA ILE A 126 -1.27 3.52 11.31
C ILE A 126 -0.40 2.31 11.61
N PHE A 127 0.50 2.42 12.59
CA PHE A 127 1.39 1.33 12.99
C PHE A 127 0.75 0.32 13.95
N ASP A 128 -0.43 0.61 14.48
CA ASP A 128 -1.24 -0.32 15.27
C ASP A 128 -2.13 -1.18 14.37
N VAL A 129 -2.51 -0.65 13.20
CA VAL A 129 -3.37 -1.31 12.22
C VAL A 129 -2.56 -2.04 11.15
N PHE A 130 -1.54 -1.39 10.59
CA PHE A 130 -0.70 -1.92 9.53
C PHE A 130 0.68 -2.32 10.04
N THR A 131 1.13 -3.50 9.65
CA THR A 131 2.46 -4.00 10.01
C THR A 131 3.53 -3.35 9.13
N HIS A 132 4.53 -2.73 9.76
CA HIS A 132 5.69 -2.14 9.09
C HIS A 132 6.96 -2.58 9.80
N GLU A 133 8.01 -2.86 9.03
CA GLU A 133 9.34 -3.15 9.56
C GLU A 133 10.12 -1.84 9.73
N PHE A 134 10.59 -1.58 10.95
CA PHE A 134 11.33 -0.36 11.28
C PHE A 134 12.82 -0.59 11.09
N VAL A 135 13.46 0.29 10.30
CA VAL A 135 14.90 0.34 10.09
C VAL A 135 15.57 1.16 11.18
N TYR A 136 15.03 2.35 11.41
CA TYR A 136 15.46 3.29 12.46
C TYR A 136 14.25 3.82 13.21
N GLY A 137 14.44 4.14 14.48
CA GLY A 137 13.36 4.64 15.32
C GLY A 137 12.40 3.54 15.78
N ARG A 138 11.14 3.91 16.02
CA ARG A 138 10.09 2.98 16.51
C ARG A 138 8.70 3.49 16.17
N ALA A 139 7.73 2.58 16.11
CA ALA A 139 6.31 2.89 15.86
C ALA A 139 5.73 3.87 16.90
N MET A 140 5.95 3.54 18.18
CA MET A 140 5.34 4.28 19.29
C MET A 140 5.73 5.76 19.29
N GLY A 141 4.74 6.63 19.10
CA GLY A 141 4.88 8.06 19.18
C GLY A 141 5.43 8.75 17.93
N SER A 142 5.79 8.00 16.87
CA SER A 142 6.44 8.58 15.68
C SER A 142 5.59 9.62 14.94
N LEU A 143 4.26 9.49 14.92
CA LEU A 143 3.32 10.44 14.31
C LEU A 143 2.34 11.07 15.32
N SER A 144 2.61 10.95 16.63
CA SER A 144 1.73 11.44 17.69
C SER A 144 1.77 12.95 17.89
N GLU A 145 2.88 13.58 17.53
CA GLU A 145 3.08 15.03 17.62
C GLU A 145 2.93 15.69 16.24
N PRO A 146 2.51 16.95 16.18
CA PRO A 146 2.54 17.68 14.92
C PRO A 146 3.99 17.82 14.43
N ASN A 147 4.14 18.01 13.12
CA ASN A 147 5.43 18.22 12.46
C ASN A 147 6.42 17.07 12.66
N THR A 148 5.90 15.86 12.72
CA THR A 148 6.70 14.63 12.72
C THR A 148 6.47 13.84 11.44
N ALA A 149 7.50 13.12 11.02
CA ALA A 149 7.51 12.32 9.81
C ALA A 149 8.10 10.93 10.05
N VAL A 150 7.62 9.97 9.27
CA VAL A 150 8.20 8.65 9.08
C VAL A 150 8.44 8.45 7.59
N LEU A 151 9.65 8.08 7.21
CA LEU A 151 10.06 7.92 5.82
C LEU A 151 10.25 6.44 5.50
N THR A 152 10.08 6.07 4.24
CA THR A 152 10.58 4.78 3.75
C THR A 152 12.10 4.85 3.63
N ARG A 153 12.77 3.68 3.57
CA ARG A 153 14.21 3.60 3.40
C ARG A 153 14.66 4.34 2.14
N SER A 154 14.04 4.07 1.01
CA SER A 154 14.39 4.72 -0.27
C SER A 154 14.26 6.25 -0.21
N LEU A 155 13.22 6.78 0.44
CA LEU A 155 13.06 8.21 0.58
C LEU A 155 14.07 8.82 1.57
N ALA A 156 14.36 8.11 2.66
CA ALA A 156 15.36 8.52 3.64
C ALA A 156 16.76 8.58 3.01
N ASP A 157 17.15 7.56 2.24
CA ASP A 157 18.43 7.51 1.52
C ASP A 157 18.54 8.63 0.46
N LYS A 158 17.44 8.93 -0.23
CA LYS A 158 17.36 10.05 -1.19
C LYS A 158 17.60 11.40 -0.52
N PHE A 159 17.06 11.59 0.66
CA PHE A 159 17.12 12.87 1.38
C PHE A 159 18.42 13.06 2.14
N PHE A 160 18.86 12.05 2.87
CA PHE A 160 19.93 12.14 3.85
C PHE A 160 21.15 11.26 3.52
N GLY A 161 21.04 10.37 2.50
CA GLY A 161 22.05 9.37 2.20
C GLY A 161 21.95 8.15 3.13
N ASP A 162 22.91 7.25 3.03
CA ASP A 162 22.96 5.98 3.80
C ASP A 162 23.41 6.23 5.26
N VAL A 163 22.59 7.00 5.99
CA VAL A 163 22.79 7.31 7.41
C VAL A 163 21.46 7.30 8.15
N ASP A 164 21.47 7.08 9.46
CA ASP A 164 20.28 7.20 10.30
C ASP A 164 19.78 8.66 10.33
N PRO A 165 18.64 9.00 9.72
CA PRO A 165 18.13 10.38 9.69
C PRO A 165 17.25 10.71 10.90
N THR A 166 17.11 9.82 11.89
CA THR A 166 16.26 10.10 13.06
C THR A 166 16.77 11.30 13.83
N GLY A 167 15.87 12.26 14.07
CA GLY A 167 16.23 13.55 14.68
C GLY A 167 16.63 14.65 13.69
N SER A 168 16.84 14.32 12.41
CA SER A 168 17.02 15.31 11.35
C SER A 168 15.70 15.96 10.95
N THR A 169 15.78 17.12 10.30
CA THR A 169 14.62 17.86 9.84
C THR A 169 14.68 18.14 8.35
N PHE A 170 13.52 18.32 7.75
CA PHE A 170 13.35 18.84 6.39
C PHE A 170 12.16 19.80 6.34
N ASP A 171 12.18 20.70 5.38
CA ASP A 171 11.08 21.61 5.14
C ASP A 171 10.17 21.07 4.03
N ALA A 172 8.86 21.10 4.26
CA ALA A 172 7.84 20.72 3.31
C ALA A 172 6.84 21.88 3.14
N ASN A 173 6.86 22.52 1.98
CA ASN A 173 6.06 23.70 1.68
C ASN A 173 6.15 24.80 2.76
N GLY A 174 7.36 25.03 3.33
CA GLY A 174 7.61 26.04 4.36
C GLY A 174 7.25 25.62 5.78
N GLN A 175 6.98 24.34 6.00
CA GLN A 175 6.77 23.76 7.33
C GLN A 175 7.86 22.74 7.62
N THR A 176 8.56 22.88 8.75
CA THR A 176 9.65 21.99 9.15
C THR A 176 9.11 20.73 9.80
N PHE A 177 9.53 19.56 9.31
CA PHE A 177 9.19 18.25 9.86
C PHE A 177 10.40 17.57 10.46
N LEU A 178 10.20 16.90 11.58
CA LEU A 178 11.20 16.10 12.29
C LEU A 178 11.04 14.62 11.93
N VAL A 179 12.10 13.98 11.42
CA VAL A 179 12.12 12.54 11.15
C VAL A 179 12.18 11.78 12.48
N LYS A 180 11.15 10.98 12.76
CA LYS A 180 11.05 10.17 13.98
C LYS A 180 11.41 8.71 13.77
N ALA A 181 11.23 8.20 12.56
CA ALA A 181 11.53 6.81 12.23
C ALA A 181 11.71 6.62 10.72
N VAL A 182 12.34 5.51 10.36
CA VAL A 182 12.44 5.01 8.99
C VAL A 182 11.93 3.57 8.98
N ILE A 183 11.07 3.27 8.01
CA ILE A 183 10.54 1.93 7.76
C ILE A 183 11.12 1.36 6.47
N GLU A 184 11.11 0.04 6.33
CA GLU A 184 11.43 -0.59 5.03
C GLU A 184 10.44 -0.16 3.95
N ASP A 185 10.87 -0.20 2.70
CA ASP A 185 10.02 0.11 1.56
C ASP A 185 8.82 -0.83 1.52
N LEU A 186 7.68 -0.29 1.12
CA LEU A 186 6.45 -1.06 1.04
C LEU A 186 6.54 -2.09 -0.10
N PRO A 187 6.05 -3.32 0.11
CA PRO A 187 6.05 -4.32 -0.93
C PRO A 187 5.12 -3.93 -2.10
N ASP A 188 5.47 -4.39 -3.32
CA ASP A 188 4.73 -4.06 -4.54
C ASP A 188 3.26 -4.52 -4.53
N ASN A 189 2.93 -5.51 -3.70
CA ASN A 189 1.59 -6.04 -3.51
C ASN A 189 0.86 -5.43 -2.29
N SER A 190 1.13 -4.16 -1.97
CA SER A 190 0.36 -3.38 -1.01
C SER A 190 -0.62 -2.45 -1.72
N HIS A 191 -1.87 -2.40 -1.24
CA HIS A 191 -2.88 -1.46 -1.72
C HIS A 191 -2.62 -0.02 -1.23
N ILE A 192 -2.04 0.12 -0.04
CA ILE A 192 -1.66 1.41 0.50
C ILE A 192 -0.19 1.64 0.14
N ARG A 193 0.07 2.69 -0.64
CA ARG A 193 1.42 3.07 -1.06
C ARG A 193 1.71 4.48 -0.64
N PHE A 194 2.86 4.65 -0.04
CA PHE A 194 3.44 5.95 0.30
C PHE A 194 4.96 5.80 0.41
N ASP A 195 5.66 6.90 0.19
CA ASP A 195 7.11 7.00 0.38
C ASP A 195 7.44 7.68 1.71
N GLY A 196 6.49 8.42 2.26
CA GLY A 196 6.63 9.02 3.57
C GLY A 196 5.29 9.42 4.18
N LEU A 197 5.23 9.34 5.51
CA LEU A 197 4.08 9.71 6.32
C LEU A 197 4.39 10.95 7.14
N LEU A 198 3.48 11.90 7.09
CA LEU A 198 3.49 13.10 7.92
C LEU A 198 2.36 12.99 8.95
N SER A 199 2.61 13.47 10.16
CA SER A 199 1.57 13.49 11.18
C SER A 199 0.36 14.27 10.70
N ILE A 200 -0.82 13.67 10.76
CA ILE A 200 -2.08 14.31 10.40
C ILE A 200 -2.38 15.54 11.27
N ARG A 201 -1.75 15.63 12.44
CA ARG A 201 -1.84 16.79 13.34
C ARG A 201 -1.09 18.01 12.82
N SER A 202 -0.27 17.86 11.80
CA SER A 202 0.47 18.97 11.17
C SER A 202 -0.38 19.76 10.17
N GLY A 203 -1.49 19.19 9.70
CA GLY A 203 -2.42 19.91 8.82
C GLY A 203 -3.05 21.09 9.57
N GLY A 204 -2.77 22.29 9.09
CA GLY A 204 -3.27 23.53 9.71
C GLY A 204 -4.80 23.53 9.83
N ASN A 205 -5.26 24.00 10.98
CA ASN A 205 -6.66 24.18 11.35
C ASN A 205 -7.45 22.87 11.47
N GLN A 206 -7.17 22.13 12.54
CA GLN A 206 -7.94 20.93 12.91
C GLN A 206 -9.45 21.21 13.01
N ASP A 207 -9.87 22.42 13.36
CA ASP A 207 -11.25 22.83 13.40
C ASP A 207 -11.90 22.92 12.01
N ALA A 208 -11.14 23.25 10.97
CA ALA A 208 -11.63 23.22 9.58
C ALA A 208 -11.77 21.79 9.03
N ILE A 209 -11.05 20.82 9.60
CA ILE A 209 -11.14 19.40 9.27
C ILE A 209 -12.44 18.80 9.83
N TYR A 210 -12.94 19.34 10.93
CA TYR A 210 -14.24 18.99 11.55
C TYR A 210 -15.41 19.82 10.99
N SER A 211 -15.16 20.93 10.31
CA SER A 211 -16.20 21.71 9.66
C SER A 211 -16.66 21.00 8.36
N VAL A 212 -17.96 20.95 8.18
CA VAL A 212 -18.76 20.19 7.20
C VAL A 212 -18.52 20.57 5.71
N GLU A 213 -17.39 21.15 5.37
CA GLU A 213 -17.00 21.26 3.97
C GLU A 213 -16.33 19.95 3.52
N PRO A 214 -16.87 19.27 2.49
CA PRO A 214 -16.28 18.01 1.99
C PRO A 214 -15.01 18.32 1.21
N ARG A 215 -13.94 18.64 1.90
CA ARG A 215 -12.60 18.49 1.34
C ARG A 215 -12.28 17.01 1.39
N LEU A 216 -12.25 16.44 0.24
CA LEU A 216 -12.04 15.04 -0.11
C LEU A 216 -10.79 14.47 0.58
N PHE A 217 -10.97 13.64 1.61
CA PHE A 217 -9.88 12.93 2.28
C PHE A 217 -10.05 11.41 2.07
N TRP A 218 -8.94 10.75 1.76
CA TRP A 218 -8.87 9.38 1.25
C TRP A 218 -8.84 8.35 2.37
N SER A 219 -9.53 7.27 2.18
CA SER A 219 -9.61 5.98 2.89
C SER A 219 -9.42 5.97 4.42
N ILE A 220 -10.38 5.38 5.10
CA ILE A 220 -10.29 4.92 6.48
C ILE A 220 -10.15 3.40 6.44
N SER A 221 -9.12 2.87 7.10
CA SER A 221 -9.00 1.45 7.36
C SER A 221 -9.34 1.18 8.81
N MET A 222 -10.11 0.14 9.08
CA MET A 222 -10.56 -0.23 10.43
C MET A 222 -10.16 -1.64 10.78
N ASN A 223 -9.85 -1.85 12.04
CA ASN A 223 -9.58 -3.16 12.59
C ASN A 223 -10.79 -3.64 13.42
N TYR A 224 -11.36 -4.81 13.07
CA TYR A 224 -12.48 -5.43 13.79
C TYR A 224 -12.01 -6.58 14.68
N THR A 225 -12.60 -6.69 15.88
CA THR A 225 -12.57 -7.91 16.70
C THR A 225 -13.88 -8.66 16.53
N TYR A 226 -13.79 -9.96 16.23
CA TYR A 226 -14.87 -10.91 16.48
C TYR A 226 -14.66 -11.57 17.84
#